data_cceb8419e8bb690de30f58a5b1c3c8c6
#
_entry.id   cceb8419e8bb690de30f58a5b1c3c8c6
#
_cell.length_a   1.000
_cell.length_b   1.000
_cell.length_c   1.000
_cell.angle_alpha   90.00
_cell.angle_beta   90.00
_cell.angle_gamma   90.00
#
_symmetry.space_group_name_H-M   'P 1'
#
loop_
_entity.id
_entity.type
_entity.pdbx_description
1 polymer ?
#
loop_
_entity_poly.entity_id
_entity_poly.type
_entity_poly.pdbx_seq_one_letter_code
_entity_poly.pdbx_strand_id
1 'polypeptide(L)'
;MRVKDKKKFFRFLILVTIFIFTISCGVKRFVFNDEPKKVEMVSDEIKVDVLSLNKVNTDIELKKKDLIIKEDKKEIELKNVTEQKTPEIKEEVSVNEQKEEKNIEKNTVNNSKYIKNQTLFVYRDEMQKEKTDTLRKGTRVDIIDEKEITVIDKKKSLLKIRYKKDLKNKSGWISKVDLANSLNEVLPKEWKNLDFTSNYPTNNFSNNPRVDVKGVYLNIYTIGSSKKMERLIKLANTTEINAFVIDVKDDNGVLSFEMEAPKKFGIPVSKNYPIKNIEEFMKKMKKNNIYTIARIVSFKDPTYAKANPDKVIISRDTGKPYTNSDGIIWVSAHDRNLWDYNLSVAEEAAKAGFNEIQFDYVRFPASNGGKLDTKLNYRNTKNESKPETIQKYLKYAKERLNVLGVYTSADVYGQVGTFSDDMGLGQHWEAVTQVVDYISPMMYPSHYGNGAYGIAVPDAQPYKTIYHSLKDSINRNENVNSPAVIRPWIQAFTAKWVKGYIPYNEKEIREQIKAMNDLGVTEYLLWSPSNNYKITGK
;
A
#
# COMPACT_ATOMS: atom_id res chain seq x y z
N MET A 1 -17.08 52.92 19.80
CA MET A 1 -16.69 52.15 18.57
C MET A 1 -17.90 52.10 17.64
N ARG A 2 -17.79 52.67 16.43
CA ARG A 2 -18.90 52.73 15.45
C ARG A 2 -19.17 51.35 14.84
N VAL A 3 -20.41 51.08 14.49
CA VAL A 3 -20.89 49.78 13.98
C VAL A 3 -20.05 49.26 12.78
N LYS A 4 -19.44 50.15 12.00
CA LYS A 4 -18.52 49.79 10.89
C LYS A 4 -17.23 49.14 11.37
N ASP A 5 -16.72 49.49 12.55
CA ASP A 5 -15.46 48.93 13.08
C ASP A 5 -15.65 47.51 13.64
N LYS A 6 -16.84 47.22 14.20
CA LYS A 6 -17.19 45.86 14.65
C LYS A 6 -17.28 44.86 13.50
N LYS A 7 -17.78 45.29 12.32
CA LYS A 7 -17.83 44.42 11.13
C LYS A 7 -16.44 44.15 10.56
N LYS A 8 -15.51 45.11 10.59
CA LYS A 8 -14.12 44.91 10.18
C LYS A 8 -13.36 43.99 11.13
N PHE A 9 -13.55 44.18 12.44
CA PHE A 9 -12.94 43.36 13.46
C PHE A 9 -13.47 41.91 13.41
N PHE A 10 -14.76 41.71 13.19
CA PHE A 10 -15.35 40.39 13.06
C PHE A 10 -14.90 39.67 11.76
N ARG A 11 -14.73 40.41 10.66
CA ARG A 11 -14.15 39.87 9.43
C ARG A 11 -12.67 39.51 9.58
N PHE A 12 -11.92 40.27 10.34
CA PHE A 12 -10.52 39.98 10.67
C PHE A 12 -10.40 38.74 11.56
N LEU A 13 -11.29 38.60 12.56
CA LEU A 13 -11.31 37.41 13.44
C LEU A 13 -11.69 36.14 12.70
N ILE A 14 -12.62 36.19 11.73
CA ILE A 14 -13.00 35.07 10.88
C ILE A 14 -11.83 34.70 9.94
N LEU A 15 -11.11 35.68 9.39
CA LEU A 15 -9.92 35.43 8.58
C LEU A 15 -8.78 34.78 9.36
N VAL A 16 -8.57 35.19 10.62
CA VAL A 16 -7.53 34.60 11.49
C VAL A 16 -7.91 33.17 11.91
N THR A 17 -9.18 32.89 12.19
CA THR A 17 -9.63 31.51 12.50
C THR A 17 -9.56 30.60 11.30
N ILE A 18 -9.83 31.08 10.09
CA ILE A 18 -9.66 30.30 8.84
C ILE A 18 -8.18 30.05 8.57
N PHE A 19 -7.30 31.02 8.83
CA PHE A 19 -5.84 30.88 8.65
C PHE A 19 -5.22 29.86 9.62
N ILE A 20 -5.70 29.77 10.85
CA ILE A 20 -5.24 28.79 11.84
C ILE A 20 -5.74 27.37 11.51
N PHE A 21 -6.90 27.23 10.83
CA PHE A 21 -7.44 25.92 10.45
C PHE A 21 -6.77 25.31 9.21
N THR A 22 -6.16 26.13 8.33
CA THR A 22 -5.50 25.68 7.10
C THR A 22 -4.07 25.18 7.31
N ILE A 23 -3.42 25.48 8.42
CA ILE A 23 -2.03 25.05 8.73
C ILE A 23 -1.97 23.59 9.24
N SER A 24 -3.11 23.02 9.67
CA SER A 24 -3.13 21.71 10.35
C SER A 24 -3.45 20.50 9.47
N CYS A 25 -3.87 20.65 8.20
CA CYS A 25 -4.44 19.53 7.45
C CYS A 25 -3.90 19.29 6.05
N GLY A 26 -2.91 20.01 5.56
CA GLY A 26 -2.47 19.84 4.16
C GLY A 26 -3.58 20.15 3.14
N VAL A 27 -4.52 21.04 3.47
CA VAL A 27 -5.65 21.39 2.62
C VAL A 27 -5.32 22.64 1.82
N LYS A 28 -5.58 22.58 0.53
CA LYS A 28 -5.38 23.64 -0.49
C LYS A 28 -5.79 25.03 -0.04
N ARG A 29 -4.97 26.04 -0.36
CA ARG A 29 -5.33 27.46 -0.30
C ARG A 29 -6.56 27.71 -1.16
N PHE A 30 -7.64 28.21 -0.56
CA PHE A 30 -8.76 28.78 -1.30
C PHE A 30 -8.36 30.14 -1.87
N VAL A 31 -8.38 30.26 -3.19
CA VAL A 31 -8.35 31.54 -3.90
C VAL A 31 -9.80 31.90 -4.21
N PHE A 32 -10.31 32.96 -3.58
CA PHE A 32 -11.63 33.51 -3.92
C PHE A 32 -11.45 34.50 -5.07
N ASN A 33 -11.99 34.16 -6.23
CA ASN A 33 -12.35 35.13 -7.27
C ASN A 33 -13.84 35.40 -7.18
N ASP A 34 -14.24 36.68 -7.33
CA ASP A 34 -15.58 37.22 -7.10
C ASP A 34 -16.65 36.87 -8.16
N GLU A 35 -16.62 35.67 -8.74
CA GLU A 35 -17.74 35.16 -9.56
C GLU A 35 -18.00 33.67 -9.25
N PRO A 36 -19.27 33.23 -9.25
CA PRO A 36 -19.63 31.86 -8.90
C PRO A 36 -19.37 30.92 -10.07
N LYS A 37 -18.12 30.54 -10.30
CA LYS A 37 -17.77 29.43 -11.19
C LYS A 37 -17.44 28.19 -10.36
N LYS A 38 -17.96 27.06 -10.82
CA LYS A 38 -17.79 25.71 -10.29
C LYS A 38 -16.41 25.50 -9.66
N VAL A 39 -16.37 25.19 -8.38
CA VAL A 39 -15.16 24.77 -7.69
C VAL A 39 -14.88 23.32 -8.08
N GLU A 40 -14.03 23.07 -9.03
CA GLU A 40 -13.39 21.78 -9.24
C GLU A 40 -12.21 21.68 -8.26
N MET A 41 -12.42 20.93 -7.18
CA MET A 41 -11.31 20.48 -6.35
C MET A 41 -10.64 19.30 -7.05
N VAL A 42 -9.53 19.56 -7.67
CA VAL A 42 -8.65 18.53 -8.22
C VAL A 42 -7.55 18.31 -7.19
N SER A 43 -7.53 17.16 -6.54
CA SER A 43 -6.34 16.69 -5.85
C SER A 43 -5.36 16.24 -6.92
N ASP A 44 -4.30 16.98 -7.15
CA ASP A 44 -3.27 16.66 -8.17
C ASP A 44 -2.54 15.34 -7.89
N GLU A 45 -2.83 14.67 -6.79
CA GLU A 45 -2.29 13.36 -6.46
C GLU A 45 -3.01 12.19 -7.16
N ILE A 46 -4.18 12.41 -7.81
CA ILE A 46 -4.98 11.33 -8.43
C ILE A 46 -5.55 11.80 -9.77
N LYS A 47 -4.69 12.15 -10.72
CA LYS A 47 -5.01 12.05 -12.13
C LYS A 47 -4.20 10.91 -12.75
N VAL A 48 -4.50 9.69 -12.33
CA VAL A 48 -4.29 8.52 -13.17
C VAL A 48 -5.28 8.64 -14.32
N ASP A 49 -4.79 8.54 -15.54
CA ASP A 49 -5.51 8.76 -16.77
C ASP A 49 -6.83 7.95 -16.82
N VAL A 50 -7.93 8.58 -16.41
CA VAL A 50 -9.29 8.03 -16.47
C VAL A 50 -9.72 7.74 -17.92
N LEU A 51 -9.08 8.40 -18.91
CA LEU A 51 -9.41 8.22 -20.32
C LEU A 51 -8.93 6.88 -20.89
N SER A 52 -7.80 6.36 -20.42
CA SER A 52 -7.33 5.02 -20.82
C SER A 52 -8.14 3.90 -20.17
N LEU A 53 -8.61 4.10 -18.93
CA LEU A 53 -9.48 3.16 -18.22
C LEU A 53 -10.91 3.15 -18.78
N ASN A 54 -11.44 4.29 -19.21
CA ASN A 54 -12.78 4.37 -19.80
C ASN A 54 -12.88 3.64 -21.14
N LYS A 55 -11.83 3.62 -21.96
CA LYS A 55 -11.82 2.89 -23.24
C LYS A 55 -11.83 1.38 -23.06
N VAL A 56 -11.08 0.88 -22.06
CA VAL A 56 -11.06 -0.54 -21.72
C VAL A 56 -12.37 -0.98 -21.05
N ASN A 57 -12.99 -0.12 -20.24
CA ASN A 57 -14.24 -0.43 -19.57
C ASN A 57 -15.46 -0.46 -20.51
N THR A 58 -15.49 0.40 -21.56
CA THR A 58 -16.60 0.40 -22.53
C THR A 58 -16.64 -0.89 -23.34
N ASP A 59 -15.48 -1.44 -23.71
CA ASP A 59 -15.39 -2.72 -24.41
C ASP A 59 -15.75 -3.94 -23.53
N ILE A 60 -15.56 -3.81 -22.21
CA ILE A 60 -15.92 -4.84 -21.22
C ILE A 60 -17.43 -4.80 -20.91
N GLU A 61 -18.03 -3.62 -20.83
CA GLU A 61 -19.49 -3.49 -20.58
C GLU A 61 -20.35 -3.99 -21.74
N LEU A 62 -19.94 -3.76 -22.98
CA LEU A 62 -20.63 -4.29 -24.17
C LEU A 62 -20.60 -5.83 -24.19
N LYS A 63 -19.47 -6.44 -23.82
CA LYS A 63 -19.37 -7.91 -23.72
C LYS A 63 -20.10 -8.52 -22.53
N LYS A 64 -20.27 -7.78 -21.41
CA LYS A 64 -21.05 -8.22 -20.25
C LYS A 64 -22.54 -8.25 -20.50
N LYS A 65 -23.10 -7.29 -21.25
CA LYS A 65 -24.53 -7.31 -21.61
C LYS A 65 -24.90 -8.53 -22.44
N ASP A 66 -24.03 -8.96 -23.34
CA ASP A 66 -24.26 -10.17 -24.16
C ASP A 66 -24.16 -11.47 -23.36
N LEU A 67 -23.42 -11.49 -22.25
CA LEU A 67 -23.29 -12.65 -21.36
C LEU A 67 -24.48 -12.78 -20.39
N ILE A 68 -24.98 -11.68 -19.84
CA ILE A 68 -26.12 -11.67 -18.91
C ILE A 68 -27.39 -12.14 -19.63
N ILE A 69 -27.59 -11.74 -20.90
CA ILE A 69 -28.76 -12.19 -21.70
C ILE A 69 -28.73 -13.70 -22.00
N LYS A 70 -27.52 -14.33 -21.95
CA LYS A 70 -27.36 -15.79 -22.16
C LYS A 70 -27.52 -16.59 -20.87
N GLU A 71 -27.20 -16.01 -19.70
CA GLU A 71 -27.36 -16.69 -18.41
C GLU A 71 -28.82 -16.71 -17.95
N ASP A 72 -29.59 -15.63 -18.14
CA ASP A 72 -31.01 -15.59 -17.81
C ASP A 72 -31.89 -16.60 -18.60
N LYS A 73 -31.47 -16.96 -19.82
CA LYS A 73 -32.15 -18.01 -20.60
C LYS A 73 -31.84 -19.44 -20.13
N LYS A 74 -30.71 -19.64 -19.45
CA LYS A 74 -30.30 -20.97 -18.95
C LYS A 74 -30.85 -21.27 -17.56
N GLU A 75 -31.15 -20.24 -16.76
CA GLU A 75 -31.76 -20.40 -15.42
C GLU A 75 -33.26 -20.77 -15.47
N ILE A 76 -33.93 -20.43 -16.57
CA ILE A 76 -35.34 -20.77 -16.78
C ILE A 76 -35.53 -22.25 -17.21
N GLU A 77 -34.54 -22.85 -17.86
CA GLU A 77 -34.61 -24.28 -18.22
C GLU A 77 -34.20 -25.23 -17.09
N LEU A 78 -33.46 -24.78 -16.07
CA LEU A 78 -32.97 -25.63 -14.97
C LEU A 78 -33.94 -25.78 -13.78
N LYS A 79 -35.04 -24.99 -13.73
CA LYS A 79 -36.02 -25.05 -12.63
C LYS A 79 -37.11 -26.14 -12.80
N ASN A 80 -37.09 -26.86 -13.90
CA ASN A 80 -38.14 -27.87 -14.19
C ASN A 80 -37.68 -29.33 -14.03
N VAL A 81 -36.48 -29.60 -13.49
CA VAL A 81 -36.01 -30.98 -13.25
C VAL A 81 -35.28 -31.05 -11.92
N THR A 82 -36.00 -31.14 -10.83
CA THR A 82 -35.44 -31.74 -9.60
C THR A 82 -36.55 -32.05 -8.58
N GLU A 83 -37.12 -33.24 -8.70
CA GLU A 83 -37.55 -34.02 -7.54
C GLU A 83 -37.33 -35.49 -7.85
N GLN A 84 -36.22 -36.07 -7.34
CA GLN A 84 -36.18 -37.45 -6.86
C GLN A 84 -34.81 -37.87 -6.35
N LYS A 85 -34.78 -38.13 -5.02
CA LYS A 85 -34.02 -39.16 -4.29
C LYS A 85 -32.49 -39.26 -4.36
N THR A 86 -31.88 -38.95 -3.22
CA THR A 86 -30.54 -39.36 -2.76
C THR A 86 -30.42 -40.87 -2.58
N PRO A 87 -29.24 -41.48 -2.82
CA PRO A 87 -28.62 -42.28 -1.75
C PRO A 87 -27.18 -41.85 -1.41
N GLU A 88 -26.87 -42.03 -0.14
CA GLU A 88 -25.56 -41.84 0.52
C GLU A 88 -24.46 -42.67 -0.16
N ILE A 89 -23.32 -42.03 -0.45
CA ILE A 89 -22.01 -42.70 -0.54
C ILE A 89 -21.03 -41.88 0.27
N LYS A 90 -20.59 -42.46 1.38
CA LYS A 90 -19.55 -41.96 2.26
C LYS A 90 -18.15 -42.33 1.78
N GLU A 91 -17.24 -41.38 2.01
CA GLU A 91 -15.84 -41.58 2.35
C GLU A 91 -15.00 -42.64 1.59
N GLU A 92 -14.36 -42.22 0.49
CA GLU A 92 -13.09 -42.83 0.03
C GLU A 92 -12.17 -41.90 -0.79
N VAL A 93 -12.56 -40.63 -1.02
CA VAL A 93 -11.78 -39.72 -1.89
C VAL A 93 -10.72 -38.91 -1.14
N SER A 94 -10.80 -38.79 0.20
CA SER A 94 -9.91 -37.90 0.96
C SER A 94 -8.52 -38.47 1.30
N VAL A 95 -8.28 -39.77 1.13
CA VAL A 95 -7.02 -40.42 1.52
C VAL A 95 -5.98 -40.43 0.41
N ASN A 96 -6.39 -40.37 -0.85
CA ASN A 96 -5.44 -40.37 -1.98
C ASN A 96 -4.85 -38.98 -2.28
N GLU A 97 -5.61 -37.91 -2.12
CA GLU A 97 -5.07 -36.55 -2.31
C GLU A 97 -4.01 -36.18 -1.26
N GLN A 98 -4.19 -36.58 0.00
CA GLN A 98 -3.19 -36.33 1.06
C GLN A 98 -1.91 -37.17 0.93
N LYS A 99 -1.93 -38.29 0.23
CA LYS A 99 -0.72 -39.09 -0.06
C LYS A 99 0.06 -38.56 -1.24
N GLU A 100 -0.58 -37.96 -2.25
CA GLU A 100 0.10 -37.29 -3.35
C GLU A 100 0.76 -35.99 -2.89
N GLU A 101 0.11 -35.18 -2.03
CA GLU A 101 0.72 -33.96 -1.49
C GLU A 101 2.00 -34.22 -0.68
N LYS A 102 2.06 -35.30 0.13
CA LYS A 102 3.26 -35.64 0.94
C LYS A 102 4.45 -36.16 0.12
N ASN A 103 4.23 -36.69 -1.09
CA ASN A 103 5.33 -37.15 -1.95
C ASN A 103 5.89 -36.07 -2.86
N ILE A 104 5.17 -34.97 -3.09
CA ILE A 104 5.60 -33.86 -3.94
C ILE A 104 6.53 -32.89 -3.21
N GLU A 105 6.47 -32.80 -1.88
CA GLU A 105 7.36 -31.92 -1.09
C GLU A 105 8.85 -32.36 -1.05
N LYS A 106 9.18 -33.56 -1.46
CA LYS A 106 10.57 -34.07 -1.38
C LYS A 106 11.47 -33.83 -2.59
N ASN A 107 10.97 -33.31 -3.73
CA ASN A 107 11.76 -33.09 -4.95
C ASN A 107 11.57 -31.66 -5.55
N THR A 108 11.56 -30.61 -4.76
CA THR A 108 11.55 -29.23 -5.27
C THR A 108 12.96 -28.77 -5.68
N VAL A 109 13.45 -29.26 -6.80
CA VAL A 109 14.29 -28.44 -7.68
C VAL A 109 13.43 -27.23 -8.05
N ASN A 110 13.97 -26.02 -7.93
CA ASN A 110 13.28 -24.74 -8.09
C ASN A 110 12.66 -24.59 -9.50
N ASN A 111 11.49 -25.18 -9.72
CA ASN A 111 10.78 -25.27 -11.02
C ASN A 111 9.82 -24.09 -11.24
N SER A 112 9.93 -23.05 -10.39
CA SER A 112 9.08 -21.88 -10.50
C SER A 112 9.44 -21.04 -11.72
N LYS A 113 8.43 -20.61 -12.44
CA LYS A 113 8.50 -19.77 -13.64
C LYS A 113 7.55 -18.60 -13.50
N TYR A 114 7.62 -17.65 -14.43
CA TYR A 114 6.79 -16.43 -14.42
C TYR A 114 6.10 -16.24 -15.77
N ILE A 115 4.85 -15.81 -15.74
CA ILE A 115 4.06 -15.55 -16.96
C ILE A 115 4.64 -14.33 -17.69
N LYS A 116 5.02 -14.48 -18.96
CA LYS A 116 5.50 -13.40 -19.84
C LYS A 116 4.39 -12.56 -20.44
N ASN A 117 3.28 -13.18 -20.78
CA ASN A 117 2.18 -12.53 -21.48
C ASN A 117 1.39 -11.61 -20.55
N GLN A 118 0.84 -10.52 -21.08
CA GLN A 118 -0.04 -9.63 -20.29
C GLN A 118 -1.21 -10.40 -19.68
N THR A 119 -1.72 -11.38 -20.43
CA THR A 119 -2.82 -12.25 -20.00
C THR A 119 -2.57 -13.65 -20.58
N LEU A 120 -2.65 -14.67 -19.75
CA LEU A 120 -2.56 -16.07 -20.14
C LEU A 120 -3.78 -16.85 -19.64
N PHE A 121 -4.39 -17.62 -20.51
CA PHE A 121 -5.52 -18.49 -20.14
C PHE A 121 -5.02 -19.84 -19.62
N VAL A 122 -5.65 -20.32 -18.55
CA VAL A 122 -5.45 -21.64 -17.98
C VAL A 122 -6.65 -22.50 -18.33
N TYR A 123 -6.41 -23.73 -18.73
CA TYR A 123 -7.42 -24.67 -19.20
C TYR A 123 -7.49 -25.89 -18.28
N ARG A 124 -8.68 -26.50 -18.18
CA ARG A 124 -8.91 -27.70 -17.37
C ARG A 124 -8.21 -28.92 -17.97
N ASP A 125 -8.23 -29.03 -19.27
CA ASP A 125 -7.77 -30.18 -20.02
C ASP A 125 -6.68 -29.82 -21.05
N GLU A 126 -5.97 -30.81 -21.50
CA GLU A 126 -4.88 -30.70 -22.46
C GLU A 126 -5.37 -30.25 -23.85
N MET A 127 -6.62 -30.54 -24.20
CA MET A 127 -7.20 -30.09 -25.47
C MET A 127 -7.54 -28.60 -25.47
N GLN A 128 -7.37 -27.92 -24.32
CA GLN A 128 -7.62 -26.48 -24.13
C GLN A 128 -9.04 -26.05 -24.53
N LYS A 129 -10.03 -26.91 -24.27
CA LYS A 129 -11.45 -26.63 -24.59
C LYS A 129 -12.13 -25.78 -23.53
N GLU A 130 -11.84 -26.07 -22.26
CA GLU A 130 -12.48 -25.37 -21.15
C GLU A 130 -11.50 -24.46 -20.42
N LYS A 131 -11.72 -23.15 -20.54
CA LYS A 131 -10.97 -22.13 -19.81
C LYS A 131 -11.43 -22.08 -18.36
N THR A 132 -10.53 -22.27 -17.41
CA THR A 132 -10.80 -22.25 -15.97
C THR A 132 -10.32 -21.00 -15.28
N ASP A 133 -9.27 -20.34 -15.78
CA ASP A 133 -8.70 -19.15 -15.15
C ASP A 133 -7.94 -18.27 -16.15
N THR A 134 -7.51 -17.13 -15.65
CA THR A 134 -6.68 -16.17 -16.37
C THR A 134 -5.59 -15.65 -15.43
N LEU A 135 -4.32 -15.79 -15.86
CA LEU A 135 -3.15 -15.29 -15.15
C LEU A 135 -2.62 -14.03 -15.82
N ARG A 136 -2.04 -13.13 -15.03
CA ARG A 136 -1.42 -11.89 -15.49
C ARG A 136 0.10 -12.05 -15.64
N LYS A 137 0.72 -11.16 -16.38
CA LYS A 137 2.17 -11.04 -16.51
C LYS A 137 2.81 -10.92 -15.10
N GLY A 138 3.91 -11.64 -14.89
CA GLY A 138 4.62 -11.69 -13.62
C GLY A 138 4.05 -12.67 -12.59
N THR A 139 2.90 -13.32 -12.86
CA THR A 139 2.39 -14.38 -11.97
C THR A 139 3.36 -15.54 -11.90
N ARG A 140 3.74 -15.93 -10.69
CA ARG A 140 4.57 -17.12 -10.42
C ARG A 140 3.75 -18.39 -10.58
N VAL A 141 4.34 -19.38 -11.22
CA VAL A 141 3.74 -20.71 -11.42
C VAL A 141 4.81 -21.80 -11.24
N ASP A 142 4.42 -22.96 -10.72
CA ASP A 142 5.28 -24.14 -10.66
C ASP A 142 4.87 -25.11 -11.76
N ILE A 143 5.84 -25.62 -12.53
CA ILE A 143 5.59 -26.64 -13.53
C ILE A 143 5.50 -27.98 -12.79
N ILE A 144 4.37 -28.71 -12.98
CA ILE A 144 4.11 -30.00 -12.34
C ILE A 144 4.03 -31.14 -13.34
N ASP A 145 3.80 -30.84 -14.64
CA ASP A 145 3.77 -31.84 -15.71
C ASP A 145 4.04 -31.18 -17.06
N GLU A 146 4.53 -31.95 -18.05
CA GLU A 146 4.75 -31.51 -19.41
C GLU A 146 4.24 -32.57 -20.38
N LYS A 147 3.54 -32.17 -21.46
CA LYS A 147 2.98 -33.05 -22.45
C LYS A 147 3.10 -32.49 -23.87
N GLU A 148 3.45 -33.36 -24.83
CA GLU A 148 3.33 -33.05 -26.25
C GLU A 148 2.01 -33.58 -26.79
N ILE A 149 1.27 -32.77 -27.52
CA ILE A 149 0.07 -33.16 -28.26
C ILE A 149 0.23 -32.82 -29.74
N THR A 150 -0.43 -33.55 -30.59
CA THR A 150 -0.49 -33.25 -32.03
C THR A 150 -1.88 -32.70 -32.34
N VAL A 151 -1.93 -31.50 -32.88
CA VAL A 151 -3.19 -30.85 -33.30
C VAL A 151 -3.04 -30.44 -34.75
N ILE A 152 -3.81 -31.07 -35.65
CA ILE A 152 -3.78 -30.79 -37.09
C ILE A 152 -2.32 -30.83 -37.62
N ASP A 153 -1.66 -31.96 -37.43
CA ASP A 153 -0.27 -32.24 -37.85
C ASP A 153 0.83 -31.32 -37.25
N LYS A 154 0.48 -30.49 -36.25
CA LYS A 154 1.46 -29.67 -35.54
C LYS A 154 1.65 -30.16 -34.09
N LYS A 155 2.90 -30.44 -33.74
CA LYS A 155 3.27 -30.71 -32.37
C LYS A 155 3.14 -29.44 -31.51
N LYS A 156 2.47 -29.54 -30.36
CA LYS A 156 2.30 -28.48 -29.37
C LYS A 156 2.70 -29.00 -28.00
N SER A 157 3.67 -28.35 -27.39
CA SER A 157 4.04 -28.64 -26.00
C SER A 157 3.14 -27.87 -25.05
N LEU A 158 2.62 -28.59 -24.08
CA LEU A 158 1.77 -28.05 -23.00
C LEU A 158 2.45 -28.28 -21.68
N LEU A 159 2.20 -27.37 -20.76
CA LEU A 159 2.63 -27.46 -19.36
C LEU A 159 1.42 -27.52 -18.45
N LYS A 160 1.41 -28.45 -17.51
CA LYS A 160 0.53 -28.41 -16.37
C LYS A 160 1.19 -27.59 -15.30
N ILE A 161 0.53 -26.54 -14.86
CA ILE A 161 1.06 -25.61 -13.85
C ILE A 161 0.23 -25.69 -12.58
N ARG A 162 0.90 -25.43 -11.45
CA ARG A 162 0.29 -25.11 -10.17
C ARG A 162 0.58 -23.64 -9.85
N TYR A 163 -0.40 -22.94 -9.30
CA TYR A 163 -0.30 -21.55 -8.90
C TYR A 163 -1.24 -21.25 -7.74
N LYS A 164 -0.95 -20.22 -6.98
CA LYS A 164 -1.83 -19.75 -5.93
C LYS A 164 -2.54 -18.50 -6.38
N LYS A 165 -3.85 -18.47 -6.23
CA LYS A 165 -4.69 -17.33 -6.58
C LYS A 165 -5.94 -17.31 -5.71
N ASP A 166 -6.29 -16.14 -5.21
CA ASP A 166 -7.46 -15.95 -4.35
C ASP A 166 -7.43 -16.87 -3.11
N LEU A 167 -6.24 -17.00 -2.49
CA LEU A 167 -5.94 -17.87 -1.34
C LEU A 167 -6.08 -19.38 -1.61
N LYS A 168 -6.25 -19.80 -2.85
CA LYS A 168 -6.45 -21.20 -3.24
C LYS A 168 -5.31 -21.70 -4.11
N ASN A 169 -4.83 -22.91 -3.84
CA ASN A 169 -4.00 -23.65 -4.76
C ASN A 169 -4.85 -24.09 -5.95
N LYS A 170 -4.40 -23.80 -7.15
CA LYS A 170 -5.06 -24.13 -8.41
C LYS A 170 -4.07 -24.79 -9.36
N SER A 171 -4.57 -25.57 -10.30
CA SER A 171 -3.77 -26.14 -11.37
C SER A 171 -4.52 -26.13 -12.68
N GLY A 172 -3.78 -26.26 -13.78
CA GLY A 172 -4.36 -26.37 -15.11
C GLY A 172 -3.30 -26.34 -16.18
N TRP A 173 -3.72 -26.45 -17.43
CA TRP A 173 -2.85 -26.55 -18.59
C TRP A 173 -2.67 -25.22 -19.30
N ILE A 174 -1.45 -24.92 -19.71
CA ILE A 174 -1.08 -23.75 -20.51
C ILE A 174 -0.19 -24.19 -21.71
N SER A 175 -0.05 -23.33 -22.70
CA SER A 175 0.96 -23.50 -23.73
C SER A 175 2.35 -23.20 -23.15
N LYS A 176 3.37 -23.99 -23.55
CA LYS A 176 4.76 -23.86 -23.07
C LYS A 176 5.43 -22.54 -23.44
N VAL A 177 4.93 -21.84 -24.43
CA VAL A 177 5.64 -20.79 -25.19
C VAL A 177 6.04 -19.55 -24.41
N ASP A 178 5.47 -19.27 -23.23
CA ASP A 178 5.47 -17.88 -22.67
C ASP A 178 5.87 -17.78 -21.19
N LEU A 179 6.81 -18.64 -20.74
CA LEU A 179 7.34 -18.60 -19.38
C LEU A 179 8.73 -17.97 -19.32
N ALA A 180 8.97 -17.17 -18.30
CA ALA A 180 10.27 -16.63 -17.93
C ALA A 180 10.89 -17.43 -16.77
N ASN A 181 12.21 -17.42 -16.67
CA ASN A 181 12.92 -18.09 -15.58
C ASN A 181 12.99 -17.25 -14.31
N SER A 182 12.86 -15.94 -14.46
CA SER A 182 12.91 -14.99 -13.34
C SER A 182 11.91 -13.87 -13.54
N LEU A 183 11.54 -13.20 -12.43
CA LEU A 183 10.68 -12.03 -12.47
C LEU A 183 11.34 -10.86 -13.25
N ASN A 184 12.68 -10.73 -13.18
CA ASN A 184 13.42 -9.71 -13.92
C ASN A 184 13.22 -9.80 -15.45
N GLU A 185 13.04 -11.00 -16.01
CA GLU A 185 12.82 -11.18 -17.44
C GLU A 185 11.47 -10.66 -17.94
N VAL A 186 10.50 -10.48 -17.04
CA VAL A 186 9.16 -9.99 -17.38
C VAL A 186 8.97 -8.50 -17.07
N LEU A 187 9.90 -7.91 -16.34
CA LEU A 187 9.87 -6.49 -15.99
C LEU A 187 10.51 -5.61 -17.09
N PRO A 188 10.31 -4.28 -17.04
CA PRO A 188 11.01 -3.34 -17.92
C PRO A 188 12.53 -3.51 -17.82
N LYS A 189 13.24 -3.33 -18.94
CA LYS A 189 14.71 -3.52 -19.01
C LYS A 189 15.47 -2.60 -18.05
N GLU A 190 14.95 -1.41 -17.80
CA GLU A 190 15.50 -0.44 -16.85
C GLU A 190 15.40 -0.87 -15.39
N TRP A 191 14.62 -1.93 -15.08
CA TRP A 191 14.46 -2.49 -13.75
C TRP A 191 15.26 -3.78 -13.53
N LYS A 192 16.17 -4.10 -14.45
CA LYS A 192 16.97 -5.35 -14.45
C LYS A 192 17.80 -5.58 -13.17
N ASN A 193 18.09 -4.52 -12.41
CA ASN A 193 18.88 -4.58 -11.18
C ASN A 193 18.03 -4.76 -9.91
N LEU A 194 16.70 -4.94 -10.04
CA LEU A 194 15.88 -5.33 -8.90
C LEU A 194 16.30 -6.69 -8.37
N ASP A 195 16.42 -6.83 -7.07
CA ASP A 195 16.81 -8.05 -6.38
C ASP A 195 15.57 -8.87 -5.97
N PHE A 196 15.35 -10.00 -6.64
CA PHE A 196 14.33 -11.00 -6.28
C PHE A 196 14.96 -12.34 -5.91
N THR A 197 16.28 -12.41 -5.81
CA THR A 197 17.03 -13.64 -5.50
C THR A 197 17.42 -13.73 -4.04
N SER A 198 17.67 -12.59 -3.39
CA SER A 198 17.97 -12.53 -1.96
C SER A 198 16.74 -12.95 -1.14
N ASN A 199 16.99 -13.72 -0.08
CA ASN A 199 15.96 -14.15 0.84
C ASN A 199 15.94 -13.23 2.07
N TYR A 200 14.89 -12.47 2.23
CA TYR A 200 14.63 -11.59 3.38
C TYR A 200 13.38 -12.06 4.15
N PRO A 201 13.45 -13.18 4.86
CA PRO A 201 12.29 -13.67 5.59
C PRO A 201 11.84 -12.63 6.62
N THR A 202 10.55 -12.61 6.89
CA THR A 202 10.00 -11.80 7.98
C THR A 202 10.63 -12.22 9.29
N ASN A 203 11.16 -11.24 10.03
CA ASN A 203 11.83 -11.48 11.30
C ASN A 203 10.88 -12.02 12.38
N ASN A 204 11.47 -12.66 13.38
CA ASN A 204 10.79 -13.01 14.62
C ASN A 204 11.81 -12.86 15.76
N PHE A 205 11.78 -11.72 16.44
CA PHE A 205 12.73 -11.39 17.50
C PHE A 205 12.21 -11.86 18.85
N SER A 206 13.01 -12.61 19.61
CA SER A 206 12.62 -13.13 20.94
C SER A 206 12.36 -12.02 21.97
N ASN A 207 13.10 -10.92 21.88
CA ASN A 207 12.96 -9.73 22.75
C ASN A 207 11.90 -8.73 22.24
N ASN A 208 11.37 -8.92 21.04
CA ASN A 208 10.35 -8.11 20.40
C ASN A 208 9.44 -9.03 19.57
N PRO A 209 8.60 -9.88 20.21
CA PRO A 209 7.77 -10.84 19.50
C PRO A 209 6.72 -10.15 18.62
N ARG A 210 6.33 -10.81 17.55
CA ARG A 210 5.29 -10.33 16.65
C ARG A 210 3.95 -10.22 17.37
N VAL A 211 3.20 -9.19 17.02
CA VAL A 211 1.86 -8.91 17.54
C VAL A 211 0.90 -8.80 16.35
N ASP A 212 -0.31 -9.31 16.50
CA ASP A 212 -1.42 -9.08 15.56
C ASP A 212 -1.89 -7.63 15.73
N VAL A 213 -1.30 -6.72 14.94
CA VAL A 213 -1.40 -5.28 15.13
C VAL A 213 -2.74 -4.74 14.63
N LYS A 214 -3.45 -4.04 15.53
CA LYS A 214 -4.63 -3.21 15.24
C LYS A 214 -4.31 -1.79 15.69
N GLY A 215 -3.74 -1.00 14.77
CA GLY A 215 -3.09 0.26 15.09
C GLY A 215 -3.91 1.50 14.75
N VAL A 216 -3.56 2.61 15.37
CA VAL A 216 -4.06 3.95 15.06
C VAL A 216 -2.90 4.93 14.87
N TYR A 217 -3.04 5.86 13.91
CA TYR A 217 -2.06 6.92 13.66
C TYR A 217 -2.15 8.07 14.66
N LEU A 218 -1.00 8.57 15.09
CA LEU A 218 -0.83 9.71 15.99
C LEU A 218 0.14 10.74 15.40
N ASN A 219 -0.37 11.93 15.12
CA ASN A 219 0.48 13.04 14.67
C ASN A 219 1.20 13.74 15.84
N ILE A 220 2.20 14.57 15.52
CA ILE A 220 3.04 15.29 16.49
C ILE A 220 2.23 16.17 17.47
N TYR A 221 1.11 16.76 17.05
CA TYR A 221 0.25 17.59 17.91
C TYR A 221 -0.56 16.76 18.91
N THR A 222 -0.81 15.51 18.58
CA THR A 222 -1.53 14.59 19.46
C THR A 222 -0.60 14.02 20.52
N ILE A 223 0.59 13.58 20.13
CA ILE A 223 1.58 13.02 21.07
C ILE A 223 2.08 14.05 22.08
N GLY A 224 2.14 15.34 21.72
CA GLY A 224 2.48 16.45 22.62
C GLY A 224 1.37 16.86 23.58
N SER A 225 0.17 16.25 23.54
CA SER A 225 -0.98 16.59 24.37
C SER A 225 -1.35 15.47 25.34
N SER A 226 -1.10 15.64 26.63
CA SER A 226 -1.44 14.67 27.68
C SER A 226 -2.91 14.24 27.61
N LYS A 227 -3.85 15.21 27.47
CA LYS A 227 -5.29 14.92 27.37
C LYS A 227 -5.65 14.07 26.17
N LYS A 228 -5.05 14.31 24.98
CA LYS A 228 -5.29 13.49 23.79
C LYS A 228 -4.69 12.10 23.95
N MET A 229 -3.48 12.00 24.51
CA MET A 229 -2.81 10.74 24.76
C MET A 229 -3.58 9.87 25.76
N GLU A 230 -4.11 10.45 26.84
CA GLU A 230 -4.96 9.72 27.81
C GLU A 230 -6.21 9.14 27.15
N ARG A 231 -6.88 9.92 26.27
CA ARG A 231 -8.03 9.44 25.50
C ARG A 231 -7.65 8.24 24.59
N LEU A 232 -6.50 8.31 23.92
CA LEU A 232 -6.07 7.23 23.01
C LEU A 232 -5.61 6.00 23.78
N ILE A 233 -4.93 6.16 24.92
CA ILE A 233 -4.60 5.04 25.80
C ILE A 233 -5.88 4.39 26.35
N LYS A 234 -6.90 5.19 26.74
CA LYS A 234 -8.20 4.66 27.10
C LYS A 234 -8.82 3.87 25.94
N LEU A 235 -8.76 4.39 24.70
CA LEU A 235 -9.24 3.68 23.51
C LEU A 235 -8.55 2.31 23.40
N ALA A 236 -7.22 2.24 23.47
CA ALA A 236 -6.48 0.98 23.41
C ALA A 236 -6.86 0.02 24.54
N ASN A 237 -7.08 0.53 25.76
CA ASN A 237 -7.46 -0.32 26.90
C ASN A 237 -8.90 -0.85 26.84
N THR A 238 -9.79 -0.20 26.06
CA THR A 238 -11.23 -0.52 26.03
C THR A 238 -11.72 -1.06 24.69
N THR A 239 -10.84 -1.15 23.68
CA THR A 239 -11.17 -1.68 22.35
C THR A 239 -10.13 -2.71 21.90
N GLU A 240 -10.26 -3.23 20.69
CA GLU A 240 -9.28 -4.12 20.05
C GLU A 240 -7.97 -3.43 19.65
N ILE A 241 -7.91 -2.08 19.67
CA ILE A 241 -6.71 -1.32 19.33
C ILE A 241 -5.58 -1.64 20.32
N ASN A 242 -4.44 -2.07 19.80
CA ASN A 242 -3.28 -2.48 20.58
C ASN A 242 -1.96 -1.84 20.13
N ALA A 243 -2.01 -0.94 19.14
CA ALA A 243 -0.81 -0.33 18.59
C ALA A 243 -1.01 1.16 18.24
N PHE A 244 0.08 1.93 18.37
CA PHE A 244 0.13 3.33 17.94
C PHE A 244 1.23 3.52 16.90
N VAL A 245 0.85 4.07 15.74
CA VAL A 245 1.80 4.58 14.74
C VAL A 245 2.04 6.05 15.04
N ILE A 246 3.26 6.36 15.43
CA ILE A 246 3.66 7.65 16.00
C ILE A 246 4.57 8.36 15.03
N ASP A 247 4.24 9.61 14.65
CA ASP A 247 5.16 10.45 13.90
C ASP A 247 6.43 10.71 14.71
N VAL A 248 7.51 10.01 14.37
CA VAL A 248 8.84 10.27 14.93
C VAL A 248 9.56 11.33 14.10
N LYS A 249 9.44 11.27 12.78
CA LYS A 249 9.82 12.34 11.85
C LYS A 249 8.65 12.58 10.90
N ASP A 250 7.99 13.75 11.00
CA ASP A 250 6.83 14.08 10.19
C ASP A 250 7.18 14.56 8.77
N ASP A 251 6.18 14.91 7.96
CA ASP A 251 6.35 15.37 6.57
C ASP A 251 6.90 16.80 6.43
N ASN A 252 7.14 17.50 7.54
CA ASN A 252 7.90 18.75 7.61
C ASN A 252 9.35 18.53 8.08
N GLY A 253 9.75 17.29 8.35
CA GLY A 253 11.04 16.94 8.91
C GLY A 253 11.16 17.27 10.40
N VAL A 254 10.02 17.49 11.10
CA VAL A 254 10.00 17.76 12.55
C VAL A 254 10.13 16.45 13.31
N LEU A 255 11.05 16.43 14.29
CA LEU A 255 11.25 15.28 15.16
C LEU A 255 10.36 15.36 16.40
N SER A 256 9.88 14.22 16.86
CA SER A 256 8.97 14.16 18.02
C SER A 256 9.68 14.20 19.38
N PHE A 257 10.95 13.86 19.46
CA PHE A 257 11.79 13.95 20.66
C PHE A 257 13.23 14.29 20.29
N GLU A 258 14.04 14.65 21.29
CA GLU A 258 15.45 15.02 21.09
C GLU A 258 16.28 13.83 20.63
N MET A 259 17.08 14.05 19.58
CA MET A 259 17.95 13.06 18.93
C MET A 259 19.30 13.67 18.57
N GLU A 260 20.34 12.83 18.46
CA GLU A 260 21.68 13.23 18.02
C GLU A 260 21.82 13.25 16.48
N ALA A 261 20.99 12.49 15.75
CA ALA A 261 21.06 12.43 14.30
C ALA A 261 21.07 13.81 13.62
N PRO A 262 20.21 14.79 13.96
CA PRO A 262 20.26 16.10 13.33
C PRO A 262 21.62 16.81 13.50
N LYS A 263 22.24 16.73 14.66
CA LYS A 263 23.55 17.34 14.92
C LYS A 263 24.62 16.69 14.04
N LYS A 264 24.62 15.35 13.97
CA LYS A 264 25.58 14.58 13.16
C LYS A 264 25.52 14.96 11.68
N PHE A 265 24.33 15.26 11.16
CA PHE A 265 24.12 15.60 9.73
C PHE A 265 23.99 17.11 9.47
N GLY A 266 24.21 17.96 10.46
CA GLY A 266 24.09 19.42 10.32
C GLY A 266 22.68 19.90 10.00
N ILE A 267 21.64 19.16 10.44
CA ILE A 267 20.23 19.49 10.18
C ILE A 267 19.70 20.38 11.32
N PRO A 268 19.28 21.62 11.04
CA PRO A 268 18.72 22.50 12.05
C PRO A 268 17.32 22.04 12.43
N VAL A 269 17.13 21.66 13.70
CA VAL A 269 15.83 21.26 14.23
C VAL A 269 15.40 22.15 15.39
N SER A 270 14.09 22.28 15.58
CA SER A 270 13.52 22.96 16.74
C SER A 270 13.84 22.18 18.02
N LYS A 271 14.20 22.89 19.09
CA LYS A 271 14.35 22.31 20.42
C LYS A 271 13.01 22.10 21.15
N ASN A 272 11.91 22.49 20.54
CA ASN A 272 10.58 22.32 21.15
C ASN A 272 9.94 21.01 20.70
N TYR A 273 10.46 19.90 21.20
CA TYR A 273 9.95 18.57 20.89
C TYR A 273 8.60 18.30 21.56
N PRO A 274 7.64 17.64 20.84
CA PRO A 274 6.36 17.20 21.40
C PRO A 274 6.51 16.25 22.60
N ILE A 275 7.44 15.31 22.53
CA ILE A 275 7.77 14.39 23.63
C ILE A 275 9.00 14.94 24.36
N LYS A 276 8.79 15.41 25.60
CA LYS A 276 9.85 16.01 26.41
C LYS A 276 10.77 14.97 27.05
N ASN A 277 10.22 13.80 27.39
CA ASN A 277 10.97 12.69 27.97
C ASN A 277 10.53 11.40 27.26
N ILE A 278 11.37 10.89 26.39
CA ILE A 278 11.07 9.70 25.60
C ILE A 278 11.00 8.43 26.45
N GLU A 279 11.83 8.33 27.48
CA GLU A 279 11.83 7.15 28.38
C GLU A 279 10.51 7.03 29.13
N GLU A 280 10.00 8.13 29.71
CA GLU A 280 8.69 8.15 30.39
C GLU A 280 7.55 7.86 29.41
N PHE A 281 7.63 8.40 28.21
CA PHE A 281 6.65 8.13 27.15
C PHE A 281 6.62 6.63 26.82
N MET A 282 7.75 6.01 26.57
CA MET A 282 7.85 4.58 26.25
C MET A 282 7.45 3.68 27.44
N LYS A 283 7.82 4.03 28.68
CA LYS A 283 7.32 3.36 29.90
C LYS A 283 5.79 3.38 29.97
N LYS A 284 5.17 4.54 29.62
CA LYS A 284 3.70 4.67 29.56
C LYS A 284 3.07 3.77 28.50
N MET A 285 3.67 3.67 27.30
CA MET A 285 3.21 2.76 26.24
C MET A 285 3.30 1.29 26.71
N LYS A 286 4.46 0.89 27.22
CA LYS A 286 4.69 -0.46 27.72
C LYS A 286 3.75 -0.85 28.86
N LYS A 287 3.50 0.05 29.82
CA LYS A 287 2.56 -0.16 30.94
C LYS A 287 1.14 -0.47 30.46
N ASN A 288 0.75 0.04 29.29
CA ASN A 288 -0.58 -0.16 28.71
C ASN A 288 -0.59 -1.23 27.61
N ASN A 289 0.48 -2.02 27.47
CA ASN A 289 0.64 -3.08 26.45
C ASN A 289 0.42 -2.57 25.01
N ILE A 290 0.87 -1.34 24.71
CA ILE A 290 0.73 -0.70 23.41
C ILE A 290 1.98 -1.00 22.58
N TYR A 291 1.83 -1.69 21.45
CA TYR A 291 2.86 -1.86 20.44
C TYR A 291 3.11 -0.51 19.74
N THR A 292 4.38 -0.12 19.61
CA THR A 292 4.74 1.21 19.11
C THR A 292 5.47 1.11 17.78
N ILE A 293 4.94 1.83 16.79
CA ILE A 293 5.49 1.93 15.43
C ILE A 293 5.99 3.36 15.24
N ALA A 294 7.28 3.53 14.98
CA ALA A 294 7.88 4.82 14.66
C ALA A 294 7.71 5.12 13.17
N ARG A 295 6.83 6.05 12.82
CA ARG A 295 6.67 6.52 11.45
C ARG A 295 7.73 7.57 11.12
N ILE A 296 8.48 7.33 10.04
CA ILE A 296 9.53 8.19 9.53
C ILE A 296 9.23 8.55 8.08
N VAL A 297 8.96 9.81 7.82
CA VAL A 297 8.80 10.33 6.45
C VAL A 297 10.16 10.37 5.77
N SER A 298 10.30 9.69 4.61
CA SER A 298 11.59 9.41 4.00
C SER A 298 12.09 10.55 3.11
N PHE A 299 11.41 10.85 2.00
CA PHE A 299 11.95 11.71 0.94
C PHE A 299 11.20 13.05 0.76
N LYS A 300 10.16 13.30 1.54
CA LYS A 300 9.45 14.57 1.63
C LYS A 300 9.90 15.28 2.90
N ASP A 301 10.97 16.08 2.83
CA ASP A 301 11.64 16.63 4.00
C ASP A 301 12.16 18.06 3.76
N PRO A 302 11.34 19.08 4.02
CA PRO A 302 11.76 20.49 3.85
C PRO A 302 12.82 20.94 4.86
N THR A 303 12.92 20.29 6.02
CA THR A 303 13.95 20.60 7.02
C THR A 303 15.33 20.14 6.53
N TYR A 304 15.43 18.91 6.02
CA TYR A 304 16.65 18.43 5.37
C TYR A 304 16.98 19.23 4.11
N ALA A 305 15.98 19.53 3.28
CA ALA A 305 16.12 20.30 2.05
C ALA A 305 16.73 21.68 2.27
N LYS A 306 16.36 22.35 3.38
CA LYS A 306 16.91 23.66 3.75
C LYS A 306 18.39 23.61 4.07
N ALA A 307 18.85 22.54 4.70
CA ALA A 307 20.28 22.33 5.00
C ALA A 307 21.08 21.83 3.78
N ASN A 308 20.41 21.15 2.84
CA ASN A 308 21.02 20.48 1.68
C ASN A 308 20.31 20.88 0.37
N PRO A 309 20.36 22.16 -0.06
CA PRO A 309 19.61 22.65 -1.22
C PRO A 309 20.07 22.03 -2.55
N ASP A 310 21.28 21.50 -2.62
CA ASP A 310 21.83 20.78 -3.77
C ASP A 310 21.28 19.35 -3.93
N LYS A 311 20.59 18.82 -2.91
CA LYS A 311 19.98 17.47 -2.91
C LYS A 311 18.50 17.46 -3.25
N VAL A 312 17.87 18.63 -3.39
CA VAL A 312 16.43 18.70 -3.71
C VAL A 312 16.18 18.34 -5.17
N ILE A 313 14.99 17.78 -5.42
CA ILE A 313 14.47 17.61 -6.77
C ILE A 313 14.17 18.99 -7.35
N ILE A 314 14.61 19.27 -8.58
CA ILE A 314 14.38 20.55 -9.25
C ILE A 314 13.59 20.39 -10.53
N SER A 315 12.80 21.44 -10.86
CA SER A 315 12.21 21.60 -12.18
C SER A 315 13.32 21.91 -13.19
N ARG A 316 13.37 21.19 -14.30
CA ARG A 316 14.32 21.44 -15.40
C ARG A 316 14.06 22.76 -16.09
N ASP A 317 12.76 23.15 -16.17
CA ASP A 317 12.32 24.35 -16.86
C ASP A 317 12.71 25.64 -16.09
N THR A 318 12.69 25.59 -14.76
CA THR A 318 12.89 26.79 -13.92
C THR A 318 14.17 26.76 -13.07
N GLY A 319 14.82 25.61 -12.94
CA GLY A 319 15.94 25.41 -12.01
C GLY A 319 15.56 25.48 -10.53
N LYS A 320 14.29 25.71 -10.18
CA LYS A 320 13.82 25.86 -8.80
C LYS A 320 13.50 24.52 -8.16
N PRO A 321 13.53 24.41 -6.82
CA PRO A 321 13.06 23.26 -6.10
C PRO A 321 11.62 22.89 -6.49
N TYR A 322 11.39 21.58 -6.68
CA TYR A 322 10.06 21.06 -6.95
C TYR A 322 9.26 20.92 -5.64
N THR A 323 8.03 21.39 -5.70
CA THR A 323 7.04 21.22 -4.63
C THR A 323 5.75 20.66 -5.21
N ASN A 324 5.03 19.87 -4.43
CA ASN A 324 3.65 19.51 -4.74
C ASN A 324 2.70 20.70 -4.48
N SER A 325 1.40 20.48 -4.72
CA SER A 325 0.33 21.45 -4.43
C SER A 325 0.28 21.90 -2.96
N ASP A 326 0.80 21.09 -2.03
CA ASP A 326 0.94 21.43 -0.61
C ASP A 326 2.12 22.36 -0.29
N GLY A 327 2.96 22.66 -1.28
CA GLY A 327 4.13 23.52 -1.14
C GLY A 327 5.34 22.86 -0.47
N ILE A 328 5.27 21.57 -0.14
CA ILE A 328 6.37 20.86 0.53
C ILE A 328 7.41 20.38 -0.49
N ILE A 329 8.70 20.61 -0.15
CA ILE A 329 9.84 20.28 -0.99
C ILE A 329 10.15 18.79 -0.91
N TRP A 330 10.48 18.20 -2.06
CA TRP A 330 10.99 16.84 -2.17
C TRP A 330 12.50 16.82 -2.30
N VAL A 331 13.14 15.98 -1.50
CA VAL A 331 14.57 15.65 -1.60
C VAL A 331 14.73 14.44 -2.52
N SER A 332 15.85 14.35 -3.20
CA SER A 332 16.16 13.20 -4.06
C SER A 332 16.18 11.90 -3.28
N ALA A 333 15.40 10.92 -3.68
CA ALA A 333 15.50 9.57 -3.15
C ALA A 333 16.84 8.88 -3.48
N HIS A 334 17.62 9.41 -4.44
CA HIS A 334 18.96 8.92 -4.74
C HIS A 334 20.05 9.46 -3.81
N ASP A 335 19.73 10.40 -2.89
CA ASP A 335 20.70 10.96 -1.95
C ASP A 335 20.98 9.99 -0.78
N ARG A 336 22.20 9.45 -0.75
CA ARG A 336 22.64 8.49 0.27
C ARG A 336 22.82 9.13 1.64
N ASN A 337 23.16 10.42 1.71
CA ASN A 337 23.26 11.14 2.99
C ASN A 337 21.87 11.26 3.66
N LEU A 338 20.81 11.47 2.87
CA LEU A 338 19.44 11.44 3.39
C LEU A 338 19.06 10.04 3.89
N TRP A 339 19.52 8.98 3.22
CA TRP A 339 19.32 7.61 3.70
C TRP A 339 19.96 7.43 5.09
N ASP A 340 21.23 7.82 5.23
CA ASP A 340 21.97 7.70 6.49
C ASP A 340 21.35 8.57 7.60
N TYR A 341 20.87 9.77 7.27
CA TYR A 341 20.14 10.63 8.21
C TYR A 341 18.84 9.95 8.69
N ASN A 342 17.99 9.49 7.76
CA ASN A 342 16.73 8.82 8.10
C ASN A 342 16.98 7.57 8.95
N LEU A 343 18.00 6.78 8.61
CA LEU A 343 18.34 5.58 9.36
C LEU A 343 18.97 5.88 10.72
N SER A 344 19.72 6.97 10.86
CA SER A 344 20.18 7.40 12.18
C SER A 344 18.99 7.80 13.09
N VAL A 345 17.99 8.50 12.55
CA VAL A 345 16.72 8.78 13.27
C VAL A 345 16.00 7.47 13.63
N ALA A 346 15.94 6.52 12.69
CA ALA A 346 15.31 5.21 12.90
C ALA A 346 16.01 4.39 14.01
N GLU A 347 17.34 4.38 14.02
CA GLU A 347 18.14 3.69 15.05
C GLU A 347 17.96 4.30 16.44
N GLU A 348 17.86 5.63 16.52
CA GLU A 348 17.58 6.29 17.80
C GLU A 348 16.16 5.98 18.30
N ALA A 349 15.16 5.92 17.41
CA ALA A 349 13.83 5.47 17.76
C ALA A 349 13.82 4.00 18.23
N ALA A 350 14.54 3.11 17.55
CA ALA A 350 14.70 1.71 17.95
C ALA A 350 15.33 1.60 19.35
N LYS A 351 16.41 2.35 19.62
CA LYS A 351 17.07 2.40 20.94
C LYS A 351 16.18 2.99 22.04
N ALA A 352 15.28 3.91 21.68
CA ALA A 352 14.29 4.45 22.61
C ALA A 352 13.21 3.42 22.99
N GLY A 353 13.10 2.28 22.28
CA GLY A 353 12.22 1.17 22.60
C GLY A 353 11.00 1.01 21.70
N PHE A 354 10.96 1.65 20.53
CA PHE A 354 9.95 1.35 19.52
C PHE A 354 10.10 -0.09 19.01
N ASN A 355 8.97 -0.74 18.77
CA ASN A 355 8.93 -2.13 18.30
C ASN A 355 9.19 -2.26 16.79
N GLU A 356 8.83 -1.23 16.02
CA GLU A 356 8.84 -1.23 14.57
C GLU A 356 9.17 0.16 14.03
N ILE A 357 9.88 0.20 12.90
CA ILE A 357 10.15 1.42 12.12
C ILE A 357 9.38 1.33 10.81
N GLN A 358 8.50 2.30 10.58
CA GLN A 358 7.67 2.41 9.38
C GLN A 358 8.12 3.60 8.53
N PHE A 359 8.50 3.32 7.29
CA PHE A 359 8.90 4.35 6.33
C PHE A 359 7.70 4.76 5.48
N ASP A 360 7.30 6.02 5.62
CA ASP A 360 6.32 6.66 4.75
C ASP A 360 6.99 7.63 3.78
N TYR A 361 6.27 8.05 2.73
CA TYR A 361 6.84 8.81 1.62
C TYR A 361 8.14 8.20 1.08
N VAL A 362 8.25 6.87 1.20
CA VAL A 362 9.33 6.05 0.63
C VAL A 362 9.06 5.83 -0.86
N ARG A 363 9.05 6.96 -1.58
CA ARG A 363 8.68 7.05 -3.00
C ARG A 363 9.18 8.33 -3.64
N PHE A 364 9.13 8.36 -4.95
CA PHE A 364 9.27 9.60 -5.71
C PHE A 364 7.98 10.42 -5.71
N PRO A 365 8.03 11.73 -6.05
CA PRO A 365 6.82 12.51 -6.30
C PRO A 365 5.92 11.83 -7.33
N ALA A 366 4.60 11.94 -7.16
CA ALA A 366 3.65 11.43 -8.14
C ALA A 366 3.88 12.11 -9.50
N SER A 367 4.23 11.32 -10.51
CA SER A 367 4.68 11.82 -11.82
C SER A 367 3.54 12.03 -12.83
N ASN A 368 2.29 11.88 -12.40
CA ASN A 368 1.10 12.03 -13.26
C ASN A 368 1.24 11.17 -14.55
N GLY A 369 1.40 9.85 -14.36
CA GLY A 369 1.62 8.90 -15.47
C GLY A 369 2.94 9.12 -16.22
N GLY A 370 4.00 9.52 -15.52
CA GLY A 370 5.34 9.78 -16.10
C GLY A 370 5.53 11.17 -16.73
N LYS A 371 4.46 11.99 -16.82
CA LYS A 371 4.54 13.33 -17.46
C LYS A 371 5.52 14.28 -16.77
N LEU A 372 5.74 14.12 -15.46
CA LEU A 372 6.71 14.93 -14.73
C LEU A 372 8.15 14.42 -14.84
N ASP A 373 8.38 13.19 -15.27
CA ASP A 373 9.71 12.60 -15.30
C ASP A 373 10.67 13.31 -16.27
N THR A 374 10.15 13.82 -17.39
CA THR A 374 10.91 14.63 -18.32
C THR A 374 11.17 16.06 -17.82
N LYS A 375 10.32 16.55 -16.91
CA LYS A 375 10.36 17.93 -16.38
C LYS A 375 11.16 18.03 -15.08
N LEU A 376 11.41 16.93 -14.39
CA LEU A 376 12.12 16.94 -13.12
C LEU A 376 13.53 16.37 -13.24
N ASN A 377 14.47 16.99 -12.53
CA ASN A 377 15.77 16.44 -12.29
C ASN A 377 15.79 15.82 -10.89
N TYR A 378 15.77 14.51 -10.86
CA TYR A 378 15.80 13.70 -9.62
C TYR A 378 17.19 13.56 -9.00
N ARG A 379 18.22 14.25 -9.52
CA ARG A 379 19.61 14.15 -9.05
C ARG A 379 20.15 12.70 -9.09
N ASN A 380 19.70 11.93 -10.07
CA ASN A 380 20.13 10.54 -10.25
C ASN A 380 21.54 10.47 -10.87
N THR A 381 22.57 10.38 -10.04
CA THR A 381 23.97 10.28 -10.48
C THR A 381 24.46 8.85 -10.64
N LYS A 382 23.67 7.87 -10.17
CA LYS A 382 24.01 6.44 -10.19
C LYS A 382 23.28 5.66 -11.29
N ASN A 383 22.47 6.32 -12.09
CA ASN A 383 21.65 5.72 -13.14
C ASN A 383 20.79 4.54 -12.64
N GLU A 384 20.22 4.68 -11.46
CA GLU A 384 19.33 3.70 -10.85
C GLU A 384 17.89 4.00 -11.24
N SER A 385 17.10 2.96 -11.53
CA SER A 385 15.64 3.14 -11.71
C SER A 385 14.97 3.51 -10.38
N LYS A 386 13.77 4.10 -10.47
CA LYS A 386 13.01 4.46 -9.27
C LYS A 386 12.74 3.24 -8.36
N PRO A 387 12.21 2.10 -8.86
CA PRO A 387 12.01 0.92 -8.03
C PRO A 387 13.29 0.36 -7.44
N GLU A 388 14.39 0.37 -8.18
CA GLU A 388 15.70 -0.06 -7.69
C GLU A 388 16.16 0.80 -6.51
N THR A 389 15.99 2.11 -6.60
CA THR A 389 16.36 3.04 -5.53
C THR A 389 15.55 2.78 -4.26
N ILE A 390 14.23 2.60 -4.38
CA ILE A 390 13.36 2.32 -3.24
C ILE A 390 13.69 0.96 -2.61
N GLN A 391 13.87 -0.09 -3.42
CA GLN A 391 14.23 -1.42 -2.91
C GLN A 391 15.58 -1.37 -2.17
N LYS A 392 16.60 -0.71 -2.72
CA LYS A 392 17.91 -0.58 -2.09
C LYS A 392 17.85 0.19 -0.76
N TYR A 393 17.04 1.26 -0.70
CA TYR A 393 16.84 2.00 0.55
C TYR A 393 16.22 1.11 1.63
N LEU A 394 15.13 0.40 1.32
CA LEU A 394 14.46 -0.47 2.26
C LEU A 394 15.32 -1.67 2.68
N LYS A 395 16.09 -2.23 1.74
CA LYS A 395 17.08 -3.28 2.04
C LYS A 395 18.11 -2.79 3.03
N TYR A 396 18.72 -1.63 2.77
CA TYR A 396 19.70 -1.00 3.63
C TYR A 396 19.11 -0.69 5.02
N ALA A 397 17.85 -0.23 5.06
CA ALA A 397 17.13 0.01 6.30
C ALA A 397 16.97 -1.28 7.11
N LYS A 398 16.47 -2.35 6.47
CA LYS A 398 16.26 -3.64 7.14
C LYS A 398 17.56 -4.21 7.70
N GLU A 399 18.65 -4.17 6.94
CA GLU A 399 19.96 -4.66 7.37
C GLU A 399 20.45 -3.93 8.63
N ARG A 400 20.29 -2.60 8.70
CA ARG A 400 20.70 -1.80 9.86
C ARG A 400 19.79 -1.98 11.07
N LEU A 401 18.48 -2.16 10.85
CA LEU A 401 17.50 -2.24 11.93
C LEU A 401 17.36 -3.65 12.52
N ASN A 402 17.62 -4.68 11.72
CA ASN A 402 17.60 -6.07 12.18
C ASN A 402 18.51 -6.32 13.38
N VAL A 403 19.71 -5.72 13.39
CA VAL A 403 20.68 -5.89 14.49
C VAL A 403 20.20 -5.24 15.81
N LEU A 404 19.22 -4.35 15.72
CA LEU A 404 18.57 -3.69 16.87
C LEU A 404 17.32 -4.45 17.35
N GLY A 405 16.93 -5.52 16.66
CA GLY A 405 15.76 -6.33 17.02
C GLY A 405 14.42 -5.65 16.79
N VAL A 406 14.31 -4.74 15.80
CA VAL A 406 13.08 -4.03 15.45
C VAL A 406 12.62 -4.38 14.04
N TYR A 407 11.30 -4.43 13.84
CA TYR A 407 10.71 -4.70 12.54
C TYR A 407 10.79 -3.49 11.61
N THR A 408 10.83 -3.77 10.31
CA THR A 408 10.85 -2.74 9.25
C THR A 408 9.57 -2.83 8.44
N SER A 409 8.87 -1.71 8.27
CA SER A 409 7.68 -1.62 7.45
C SER A 409 7.73 -0.45 6.47
N ALA A 410 6.94 -0.53 5.41
CA ALA A 410 6.86 0.51 4.38
C ALA A 410 5.41 0.81 3.98
N ASP A 411 5.08 2.10 3.95
CA ASP A 411 3.81 2.59 3.45
C ASP A 411 3.87 2.72 1.92
N VAL A 412 2.89 2.14 1.24
CA VAL A 412 2.78 2.21 -0.22
C VAL A 412 1.38 2.66 -0.62
N TYR A 413 1.25 3.23 -1.82
CA TYR A 413 -0.07 3.55 -2.35
C TYR A 413 -0.93 2.29 -2.46
N GLY A 414 -2.20 2.40 -2.08
CA GLY A 414 -3.12 1.25 -2.07
C GLY A 414 -3.22 0.53 -3.41
N GLN A 415 -3.17 1.28 -4.51
CA GLN A 415 -3.26 0.73 -5.87
C GLN A 415 -1.95 0.09 -6.37
N VAL A 416 -0.82 0.24 -5.67
CA VAL A 416 0.44 -0.45 -6.00
C VAL A 416 0.27 -1.98 -6.01
N GLY A 417 -0.61 -2.51 -5.15
CA GLY A 417 -0.97 -3.93 -5.14
C GLY A 417 -1.80 -4.38 -6.36
N THR A 418 -2.44 -3.46 -7.06
CA THR A 418 -3.32 -3.75 -8.22
C THR A 418 -2.61 -3.58 -9.55
N PHE A 419 -1.79 -2.54 -9.71
CA PHE A 419 -1.05 -2.26 -10.93
C PHE A 419 0.25 -3.06 -11.00
N SER A 420 0.62 -3.52 -12.19
CA SER A 420 1.85 -4.30 -12.41
C SER A 420 3.12 -3.45 -12.55
N ASP A 421 2.97 -2.13 -12.64
CA ASP A 421 4.06 -1.15 -12.69
C ASP A 421 4.32 -0.53 -11.31
N ASP A 422 5.20 0.47 -11.23
CA ASP A 422 5.53 1.23 -10.03
C ASP A 422 4.69 2.50 -9.84
N MET A 423 3.66 2.69 -10.65
CA MET A 423 2.83 3.90 -10.74
C MET A 423 3.65 5.19 -10.94
N GLY A 424 4.89 5.08 -11.46
CA GLY A 424 5.84 6.18 -11.58
C GLY A 424 6.39 6.69 -10.24
N LEU A 425 6.10 6.00 -9.14
CA LEU A 425 6.48 6.35 -7.77
C LEU A 425 7.76 5.66 -7.29
N GLY A 426 8.20 4.62 -7.99
CA GLY A 426 9.26 3.71 -7.54
C GLY A 426 8.73 2.62 -6.60
N GLN A 427 7.44 2.58 -6.32
CA GLN A 427 6.82 1.57 -5.47
C GLN A 427 6.33 0.38 -6.32
N HIS A 428 7.22 -0.56 -6.61
CA HIS A 428 6.85 -1.82 -7.24
C HIS A 428 6.56 -2.86 -6.14
N TRP A 429 5.37 -3.47 -6.16
CA TRP A 429 4.88 -4.33 -5.07
C TRP A 429 5.90 -5.41 -4.69
N GLU A 430 6.33 -6.21 -5.66
CA GLU A 430 7.23 -7.33 -5.42
C GLU A 430 8.62 -6.87 -4.94
N ALA A 431 9.08 -5.71 -5.41
CA ALA A 431 10.36 -5.14 -4.97
C ALA A 431 10.34 -4.64 -3.52
N VAL A 432 9.18 -4.17 -3.05
CA VAL A 432 9.01 -3.72 -1.66
C VAL A 432 8.72 -4.90 -0.74
N THR A 433 7.73 -5.74 -1.07
CA THR A 433 7.31 -6.86 -0.23
C THR A 433 8.43 -7.89 0.01
N GLN A 434 9.38 -8.02 -0.93
CA GLN A 434 10.53 -8.92 -0.81
C GLN A 434 11.48 -8.54 0.32
N VAL A 435 11.54 -7.27 0.74
CA VAL A 435 12.63 -6.76 1.61
C VAL A 435 12.18 -6.23 2.97
N VAL A 436 10.89 -5.97 3.19
CA VAL A 436 10.39 -5.48 4.48
C VAL A 436 9.71 -6.59 5.29
N ASP A 437 9.48 -6.38 6.59
CA ASP A 437 8.71 -7.31 7.43
C ASP A 437 7.20 -7.11 7.22
N TYR A 438 6.76 -5.85 7.07
CA TYR A 438 5.37 -5.48 6.82
C TYR A 438 5.27 -4.52 5.65
N ILE A 439 4.33 -4.77 4.75
CA ILE A 439 3.94 -3.83 3.70
C ILE A 439 2.57 -3.26 4.04
N SER A 440 2.46 -1.93 4.09
CA SER A 440 1.26 -1.22 4.55
C SER A 440 0.66 -0.38 3.41
N PRO A 441 -0.16 -1.00 2.53
CA PRO A 441 -0.82 -0.27 1.46
C PRO A 441 -1.91 0.66 2.01
N MET A 442 -1.91 1.92 1.56
CA MET A 442 -2.88 2.95 1.93
C MET A 442 -4.19 2.75 1.19
N MET A 443 -5.00 1.80 1.65
CA MET A 443 -6.26 1.40 1.02
C MET A 443 -7.42 2.28 1.51
N TYR A 444 -7.40 3.58 1.18
CA TYR A 444 -8.49 4.49 1.54
C TYR A 444 -9.53 4.52 0.42
N PRO A 445 -10.80 4.07 0.64
CA PRO A 445 -11.81 4.06 -0.41
C PRO A 445 -11.99 5.40 -1.13
N SER A 446 -11.83 6.53 -0.42
CA SER A 446 -11.87 7.88 -1.00
C SER A 446 -10.74 8.19 -2.00
N HIS A 447 -9.68 7.41 -2.04
CA HIS A 447 -8.52 7.60 -2.91
C HIS A 447 -8.56 6.73 -4.17
N TYR A 448 -9.61 5.90 -4.32
CA TYR A 448 -9.88 5.17 -5.56
C TYR A 448 -10.80 6.00 -6.45
N GLY A 449 -10.45 6.12 -7.72
CA GLY A 449 -11.28 6.83 -8.69
C GLY A 449 -12.65 6.17 -8.88
N ASN A 450 -13.67 6.95 -9.20
CA ASN A 450 -14.99 6.43 -9.55
C ASN A 450 -14.86 5.42 -10.70
N GLY A 451 -15.54 4.29 -10.59
CA GLY A 451 -15.43 3.18 -11.53
C GLY A 451 -14.33 2.16 -11.20
N ALA A 452 -13.44 2.41 -10.23
CA ALA A 452 -12.45 1.43 -9.81
C ALA A 452 -13.14 0.12 -9.37
N TYR A 453 -12.63 -1.01 -9.85
CA TYR A 453 -13.23 -2.35 -9.63
C TYR A 453 -14.70 -2.49 -10.08
N GLY A 454 -15.17 -1.64 -11.01
CA GLY A 454 -16.58 -1.56 -11.39
C GLY A 454 -17.49 -0.92 -10.35
N ILE A 455 -16.92 -0.26 -9.33
CA ILE A 455 -17.66 0.40 -8.25
C ILE A 455 -17.88 1.87 -8.63
N ALA A 456 -19.14 2.30 -8.76
CA ALA A 456 -19.47 3.66 -9.18
C ALA A 456 -18.82 4.74 -8.28
N VAL A 457 -18.91 4.58 -6.96
CA VAL A 457 -18.27 5.46 -5.96
C VAL A 457 -17.59 4.57 -4.91
N PRO A 458 -16.28 4.33 -5.01
CA PRO A 458 -15.56 3.48 -4.05
C PRO A 458 -15.71 3.92 -2.60
N ASP A 459 -15.68 5.23 -2.32
CA ASP A 459 -15.88 5.78 -0.97
C ASP A 459 -17.22 5.39 -0.35
N ALA A 460 -18.25 5.18 -1.16
CA ALA A 460 -19.58 4.75 -0.71
C ALA A 460 -19.71 3.22 -0.55
N GLN A 461 -18.70 2.44 -0.91
CA GLN A 461 -18.70 0.98 -0.81
C GLN A 461 -17.38 0.46 -0.20
N PRO A 462 -17.10 0.77 1.08
CA PRO A 462 -15.82 0.49 1.73
C PRO A 462 -15.46 -1.01 1.73
N TYR A 463 -16.41 -1.89 2.03
CA TYR A 463 -16.18 -3.34 1.98
C TYR A 463 -15.67 -3.80 0.61
N LYS A 464 -16.39 -3.46 -0.46
CA LYS A 464 -16.02 -3.93 -1.81
C LYS A 464 -14.68 -3.37 -2.26
N THR A 465 -14.43 -2.10 -1.96
CA THR A 465 -13.18 -1.43 -2.36
C THR A 465 -11.97 -2.09 -1.68
N ILE A 466 -12.05 -2.31 -0.36
CA ILE A 466 -10.99 -2.98 0.39
C ILE A 466 -10.82 -4.43 -0.07
N TYR A 467 -11.92 -5.16 -0.23
CA TYR A 467 -11.89 -6.56 -0.65
C TYR A 467 -11.14 -6.74 -1.98
N HIS A 468 -11.47 -5.97 -3.00
CA HIS A 468 -10.82 -6.09 -4.31
C HIS A 468 -9.35 -5.65 -4.27
N SER A 469 -9.03 -4.54 -3.61
CA SER A 469 -7.66 -4.04 -3.53
C SER A 469 -6.75 -5.00 -2.76
N LEU A 470 -7.22 -5.49 -1.63
CA LEU A 470 -6.47 -6.43 -0.80
C LEU A 470 -6.29 -7.79 -1.50
N LYS A 471 -7.33 -8.27 -2.17
CA LYS A 471 -7.27 -9.51 -2.96
C LYS A 471 -6.19 -9.45 -4.05
N ASP A 472 -6.10 -8.32 -4.78
CA ASP A 472 -5.04 -8.11 -5.76
C ASP A 472 -3.65 -8.13 -5.10
N SER A 473 -3.50 -7.46 -3.95
CA SER A 473 -2.25 -7.40 -3.18
C SER A 473 -1.80 -8.79 -2.68
N ILE A 474 -2.74 -9.59 -2.18
CA ILE A 474 -2.47 -10.98 -1.77
C ILE A 474 -1.98 -11.81 -2.95
N ASN A 475 -2.65 -11.71 -4.11
CA ASN A 475 -2.22 -12.44 -5.30
C ASN A 475 -0.81 -12.03 -5.76
N ARG A 476 -0.41 -10.77 -5.58
CA ARG A 476 0.94 -10.31 -5.91
C ARG A 476 2.00 -10.77 -4.91
N ASN A 477 1.64 -10.94 -3.64
CA ASN A 477 2.56 -11.49 -2.64
C ASN A 477 3.05 -12.90 -3.03
N GLU A 478 2.24 -13.68 -3.73
CA GLU A 478 2.60 -15.02 -4.18
C GLU A 478 3.71 -15.03 -5.26
N ASN A 479 4.07 -13.88 -5.84
CA ASN A 479 5.09 -13.78 -6.87
C ASN A 479 6.52 -13.80 -6.33
N VAL A 480 6.73 -13.67 -5.01
CA VAL A 480 8.05 -13.66 -4.35
C VAL A 480 8.18 -14.78 -3.31
N ASN A 481 9.43 -15.14 -2.98
CA ASN A 481 9.69 -16.24 -2.05
C ASN A 481 9.45 -15.89 -0.59
N SER A 482 9.72 -14.66 -0.20
CA SER A 482 9.64 -14.19 1.19
C SER A 482 8.83 -12.90 1.26
N PRO A 483 7.51 -12.98 1.00
CA PRO A 483 6.69 -11.78 1.04
C PRO A 483 6.53 -11.24 2.45
N ALA A 484 6.48 -9.92 2.56
CA ALA A 484 6.09 -9.22 3.78
C ALA A 484 4.67 -9.57 4.21
N VAL A 485 4.37 -9.41 5.49
CA VAL A 485 2.99 -9.43 5.98
C VAL A 485 2.27 -8.18 5.47
N ILE A 486 1.08 -8.36 4.90
CA ILE A 486 0.25 -7.25 4.44
C ILE A 486 -0.53 -6.70 5.63
N ARG A 487 -0.30 -5.44 5.97
CA ARG A 487 -0.98 -4.69 7.03
C ARG A 487 -1.52 -3.38 6.48
N PRO A 488 -2.73 -3.37 5.91
CA PRO A 488 -3.25 -2.19 5.25
C PRO A 488 -3.53 -1.02 6.20
N TRP A 489 -3.31 0.20 5.71
CA TRP A 489 -3.97 1.39 6.21
C TRP A 489 -5.39 1.45 5.70
N ILE A 490 -6.37 1.63 6.56
CA ILE A 490 -7.77 1.79 6.21
C ILE A 490 -8.34 3.12 6.70
N GLN A 491 -9.40 3.58 6.05
CA GLN A 491 -9.96 4.92 6.22
C GLN A 491 -10.79 5.04 7.49
N ALA A 492 -10.43 5.99 8.37
CA ALA A 492 -11.19 6.35 9.57
C ALA A 492 -11.58 7.84 9.58
N PHE A 493 -11.86 8.42 8.41
CA PHE A 493 -12.25 9.82 8.23
C PHE A 493 -13.29 9.95 7.11
N THR A 494 -14.09 11.01 7.15
CA THR A 494 -15.08 11.35 6.10
C THR A 494 -14.44 12.22 5.02
N ALA A 495 -14.43 11.75 3.78
CA ALA A 495 -13.82 12.42 2.62
C ALA A 495 -14.82 13.33 1.88
N LYS A 496 -15.18 14.46 2.47
CA LYS A 496 -16.21 15.39 1.94
C LYS A 496 -15.92 15.95 0.54
N TRP A 497 -14.69 15.83 0.05
CA TRP A 497 -14.28 16.26 -1.30
C TRP A 497 -14.63 15.25 -2.40
N VAL A 498 -14.99 14.03 -2.04
CA VAL A 498 -15.39 12.99 -3.01
C VAL A 498 -16.86 13.19 -3.38
N LYS A 499 -17.15 13.32 -4.67
CA LYS A 499 -18.55 13.38 -5.12
C LYS A 499 -19.24 12.03 -4.86
N GLY A 500 -20.29 12.04 -4.06
CA GLY A 500 -20.99 10.82 -3.64
C GLY A 500 -20.39 10.15 -2.41
N TYR A 501 -19.54 10.86 -1.64
CA TYR A 501 -19.01 10.37 -0.36
C TYR A 501 -20.12 9.98 0.64
N ILE A 502 -19.76 9.13 1.58
CA ILE A 502 -20.59 8.83 2.75
C ILE A 502 -19.86 9.22 4.04
N PRO A 503 -20.59 9.49 5.15
CA PRO A 503 -19.96 9.67 6.45
C PRO A 503 -19.30 8.37 6.91
N TYR A 504 -18.04 8.48 7.38
CA TYR A 504 -17.31 7.34 7.97
C TYR A 504 -17.43 7.38 9.49
N ASN A 505 -18.12 6.39 10.01
CA ASN A 505 -18.28 6.10 11.43
C ASN A 505 -17.78 4.68 11.70
N GLU A 506 -18.12 4.12 12.85
CA GLU A 506 -17.73 2.75 13.21
C GLU A 506 -18.20 1.70 12.20
N LYS A 507 -19.41 1.83 11.66
CA LYS A 507 -19.97 0.91 10.66
C LYS A 507 -19.04 0.79 9.44
N GLU A 508 -18.64 1.91 8.85
CA GLU A 508 -17.79 1.94 7.65
C GLU A 508 -16.36 1.44 7.94
N ILE A 509 -15.86 1.66 9.16
CA ILE A 509 -14.59 1.07 9.62
C ILE A 509 -14.74 -0.44 9.73
N ARG A 510 -15.81 -0.94 10.35
CA ARG A 510 -16.10 -2.38 10.51
C ARG A 510 -16.31 -3.09 9.17
N GLU A 511 -16.91 -2.43 8.19
CA GLU A 511 -17.04 -2.98 6.83
C GLU A 511 -15.68 -3.19 6.15
N GLN A 512 -14.72 -2.27 6.36
CA GLN A 512 -13.36 -2.44 5.86
C GLN A 512 -12.64 -3.59 6.57
N ILE A 513 -12.73 -3.66 7.91
CA ILE A 513 -12.14 -4.75 8.71
C ILE A 513 -12.76 -6.10 8.31
N LYS A 514 -14.08 -6.15 8.08
CA LYS A 514 -14.74 -7.37 7.61
C LYS A 514 -14.19 -7.84 6.27
N ALA A 515 -13.99 -6.94 5.31
CA ALA A 515 -13.42 -7.28 4.01
C ALA A 515 -12.01 -7.88 4.13
N MET A 516 -11.21 -7.39 5.06
CA MET A 516 -9.88 -7.91 5.36
C MET A 516 -9.95 -9.31 6.00
N ASN A 517 -10.79 -9.47 7.01
CA ASN A 517 -10.99 -10.75 7.70
C ASN A 517 -11.49 -11.84 6.75
N ASP A 518 -12.40 -11.53 5.83
CA ASP A 518 -12.91 -12.46 4.81
C ASP A 518 -11.79 -12.92 3.84
N LEU A 519 -10.66 -12.20 3.80
CA LEU A 519 -9.45 -12.55 3.06
C LEU A 519 -8.30 -13.05 3.96
N GLY A 520 -8.57 -13.32 5.25
CA GLY A 520 -7.59 -13.85 6.20
C GLY A 520 -6.53 -12.85 6.67
N VAL A 521 -6.77 -11.54 6.48
CA VAL A 521 -5.89 -10.47 6.96
C VAL A 521 -6.52 -9.83 8.19
N THR A 522 -5.87 -9.97 9.35
CA THR A 522 -6.36 -9.54 10.66
C THR A 522 -5.69 -8.28 11.17
N GLU A 523 -4.50 -7.96 10.66
CA GLU A 523 -3.71 -6.79 11.02
C GLU A 523 -4.09 -5.57 10.17
N TYR A 524 -4.26 -4.41 10.80
CA TYR A 524 -4.60 -3.15 10.12
C TYR A 524 -4.14 -1.92 10.88
N LEU A 525 -4.10 -0.79 10.17
CA LEU A 525 -3.82 0.53 10.70
C LEU A 525 -4.95 1.49 10.32
N LEU A 526 -5.52 2.21 11.30
CA LEU A 526 -6.56 3.22 11.08
C LEU A 526 -5.91 4.58 10.83
N TRP A 527 -6.24 5.21 9.70
CA TRP A 527 -5.83 6.56 9.39
C TRP A 527 -6.95 7.56 9.64
N SER A 528 -6.67 8.54 10.50
CA SER A 528 -7.50 9.74 10.68
C SER A 528 -6.60 10.95 10.93
N PRO A 529 -6.63 11.98 10.08
CA PRO A 529 -5.77 13.17 10.27
C PRO A 529 -6.10 13.93 11.57
N SER A 530 -7.31 13.79 12.08
CA SER A 530 -7.73 14.40 13.35
C SER A 530 -7.35 13.58 14.59
N ASN A 531 -6.85 12.37 14.41
CA ASN A 531 -6.62 11.36 15.47
C ASN A 531 -7.86 11.13 16.37
N ASN A 532 -9.03 11.20 15.76
CA ASN A 532 -10.29 10.87 16.39
C ASN A 532 -10.87 9.59 15.78
N TYR A 533 -10.87 8.53 16.57
CA TYR A 533 -11.25 7.19 16.12
C TYR A 533 -12.60 6.79 16.71
N LYS A 534 -13.52 6.39 15.84
CA LYS A 534 -14.86 5.92 16.19
C LYS A 534 -14.89 4.40 16.07
N ILE A 535 -14.31 3.73 17.03
CA ILE A 535 -14.31 2.28 17.16
C ILE A 535 -14.60 1.93 18.61
N THR A 536 -15.44 0.93 18.85
CA THR A 536 -15.87 0.48 20.18
C THR A 536 -15.79 -1.06 20.26
N GLY A 537 -15.77 -1.60 21.47
CA GLY A 537 -15.72 -3.05 21.72
C GLY A 537 -14.32 -3.66 21.52
N LYS A 538 -14.16 -4.87 22.07
CA LYS A 538 -12.98 -5.74 21.92
C LYS A 538 -13.29 -6.89 20.99
#